data_08253ca743e4d50fad5f385cdfbd7896
#
_entry.id   08253ca743e4d50fad5f385cdfbd7896
#
_cell.length_a   1.000
_cell.length_b   1.000
_cell.length_c   1.000
_cell.angle_alpha   90.00
_cell.angle_beta   90.00
_cell.angle_gamma   90.00
#
_symmetry.space_group_name_H-M   'P 1'
#
loop_
_entity.id
_entity.type
_entity.pdbx_description
1 polymer ?
#
loop_
_entity_poly.entity_id
_entity_poly.type
_entity_poly.pdbx_seq_one_letter_code
_entity_poly.pdbx_strand_id
1 'polypeptide(L)'
;MTKLATICYIDNGKEFLLLLRNKKPNDVHEGKYIGVGGKLEATETPEECAVREIFEETGLQATKMEMKGIITFPEFTPGHDWYTYVFRVTEFSGELIDSPEGTLEWVPYDEILSKPSWEGDCIFLEWILGQEPFFSAKFIYEAGEYVSHNVEFYGERK
;
A
#
# COMPACT_ATOMS: atom_id res chain seq x y z
N MET A 1 -9.90 -17.90 -5.17
CA MET A 1 -9.19 -17.33 -6.34
C MET A 1 -8.08 -16.41 -5.88
N THR A 2 -6.96 -16.42 -6.57
CA THR A 2 -5.82 -15.58 -6.24
C THR A 2 -5.92 -14.23 -6.93
N LYS A 3 -5.71 -13.15 -6.17
CA LYS A 3 -5.66 -11.79 -6.69
C LYS A 3 -4.26 -11.22 -6.46
N LEU A 4 -3.73 -10.53 -7.46
CA LEU A 4 -2.43 -9.87 -7.37
C LEU A 4 -2.63 -8.37 -7.40
N ALA A 5 -2.00 -7.66 -6.48
CA ALA A 5 -2.18 -6.22 -6.35
C ALA A 5 -0.89 -5.54 -5.92
N THR A 6 -0.88 -4.21 -6.00
CA THR A 6 0.21 -3.38 -5.48
C THR A 6 -0.33 -2.41 -4.46
N ILE A 7 0.53 -2.01 -3.54
CA ILE A 7 0.28 -0.90 -2.64
C ILE A 7 1.57 -0.08 -2.61
N CYS A 8 1.45 1.22 -2.85
CA CYS A 8 2.60 2.08 -3.08
C CYS A 8 2.57 3.27 -2.12
N TYR A 9 3.69 3.52 -1.47
CA TYR A 9 3.86 4.66 -0.58
C TYR A 9 4.82 5.63 -1.24
N ILE A 10 4.29 6.77 -1.69
CA ILE A 10 5.06 7.82 -2.35
C ILE A 10 5.65 8.70 -1.27
N ASP A 11 6.96 8.85 -1.30
CA ASP A 11 7.77 9.44 -0.23
C ASP A 11 8.52 10.66 -0.77
N ASN A 12 8.23 11.82 -0.20
CA ASN A 12 8.91 13.06 -0.61
C ASN A 12 10.13 13.38 0.26
N GLY A 13 10.53 12.46 1.12
CA GLY A 13 11.65 12.65 2.05
C GLY A 13 11.24 13.11 3.45
N LYS A 14 9.99 13.46 3.64
CA LYS A 14 9.44 13.94 4.93
C LYS A 14 8.05 13.35 5.20
N GLU A 15 7.33 13.01 4.15
CA GLU A 15 5.93 12.60 4.23
C GLU A 15 5.68 11.47 3.25
N PHE A 16 4.65 10.66 3.55
CA PHE A 16 4.08 9.74 2.58
C PHE A 16 2.78 10.32 2.04
N LEU A 17 2.54 10.10 0.76
CA LEU A 17 1.25 10.43 0.16
C LEU A 17 0.28 9.29 0.48
N LEU A 18 -0.74 9.59 1.26
CA LEU A 18 -1.76 8.62 1.61
C LEU A 18 -3.08 9.00 0.96
N LEU A 19 -3.91 8.00 0.72
CA LEU A 19 -5.22 8.16 0.11
C LEU A 19 -6.29 7.85 1.14
N LEU A 20 -7.10 8.85 1.47
CA LEU A 20 -8.29 8.65 2.30
C LEU A 20 -9.43 8.17 1.39
N ARG A 21 -9.89 6.95 1.62
CA ARG A 21 -10.97 6.36 0.82
C ARG A 21 -12.31 6.94 1.25
N ASN A 22 -12.81 7.90 0.49
CA ASN A 22 -14.04 8.62 0.86
C ASN A 22 -14.94 8.96 -0.34
N LYS A 23 -14.70 8.38 -1.50
CA LYS A 23 -15.44 8.70 -2.72
C LYS A 23 -16.32 7.59 -3.27
N LYS A 24 -16.13 6.35 -2.84
CA LYS A 24 -16.91 5.21 -3.32
C LYS A 24 -17.83 4.68 -2.22
N PRO A 25 -19.13 4.50 -2.50
CA PRO A 25 -20.03 3.88 -1.53
C PRO A 25 -19.71 2.38 -1.39
N ASN A 26 -19.90 1.84 -0.19
CA ASN A 26 -19.68 0.43 0.11
C ASN A 26 -18.25 -0.06 -0.17
N ASP A 27 -17.28 0.84 -0.10
CA ASP A 27 -15.87 0.52 -0.25
C ASP A 27 -15.39 -0.14 1.03
N VAL A 28 -14.74 -1.30 0.91
CA VAL A 28 -14.20 -2.03 2.05
C VAL A 28 -13.19 -1.18 2.84
N HIS A 29 -12.53 -0.23 2.18
CA HIS A 29 -11.56 0.67 2.80
C HIS A 29 -12.16 2.02 3.23
N GLU A 30 -13.49 2.17 3.17
CA GLU A 30 -14.13 3.45 3.46
C GLU A 30 -13.68 4.03 4.81
N GLY A 31 -13.31 5.32 4.78
CA GLY A 31 -12.87 6.03 5.98
C GLY A 31 -11.44 5.75 6.40
N LYS A 32 -10.70 4.92 5.64
CA LYS A 32 -9.32 4.56 5.97
C LYS A 32 -8.33 5.24 5.04
N TYR A 33 -7.15 5.56 5.58
CA TYR A 33 -6.00 6.01 4.81
C TYR A 33 -5.22 4.79 4.36
N ILE A 34 -4.91 4.71 3.08
CA ILE A 34 -4.13 3.61 2.51
C ILE A 34 -3.08 4.15 1.54
N GLY A 35 -2.15 3.30 1.13
CA GLY A 35 -1.27 3.61 0.01
C GLY A 35 -2.04 3.55 -1.30
N VAL A 36 -1.49 4.13 -2.35
CA VAL A 36 -2.10 4.05 -3.68
C VAL A 36 -1.67 2.75 -4.36
N GLY A 37 -2.49 2.24 -5.27
CA GLY A 37 -2.20 1.00 -5.96
C GLY A 37 -3.48 0.33 -6.43
N GLY A 38 -3.35 -0.88 -6.93
CA GLY A 38 -4.51 -1.63 -7.42
C GLY A 38 -4.11 -2.99 -7.96
N LYS A 39 -5.06 -3.63 -8.63
CA LYS A 39 -4.86 -4.97 -9.18
C LYS A 39 -3.98 -4.94 -10.43
N LEU A 40 -3.12 -5.94 -10.56
CA LEU A 40 -2.35 -6.15 -11.78
C LEU A 40 -3.30 -6.48 -12.93
N GLU A 41 -3.04 -5.89 -14.07
CA GLU A 41 -3.68 -6.29 -15.32
C GLU A 41 -2.90 -7.44 -15.94
N ALA A 42 -3.49 -8.13 -16.90
CA ALA A 42 -2.85 -9.25 -17.56
C ALA A 42 -1.49 -8.83 -18.13
N THR A 43 -0.48 -9.65 -17.90
CA THR A 43 0.90 -9.47 -18.38
C THR A 43 1.69 -8.32 -17.75
N GLU A 44 1.12 -7.56 -16.84
CA GLU A 44 1.88 -6.53 -16.13
C GLU A 44 2.84 -7.16 -15.12
N THR A 45 4.03 -6.55 -15.00
CA THR A 45 4.88 -6.79 -13.83
C THR A 45 4.32 -5.98 -12.65
N PRO A 46 4.70 -6.30 -11.41
CA PRO A 46 4.33 -5.46 -10.27
C PRO A 46 4.75 -4.00 -10.46
N GLU A 47 5.94 -3.76 -11.03
CA GLU A 47 6.43 -2.41 -11.29
C GLU A 47 5.57 -1.68 -12.32
N GLU A 48 5.19 -2.34 -13.40
CA GLU A 48 4.32 -1.73 -14.40
C GLU A 48 2.95 -1.37 -13.82
N CYS A 49 2.40 -2.25 -13.00
CA CYS A 49 1.14 -1.99 -12.30
C CYS A 49 1.28 -0.79 -11.36
N ALA A 50 2.37 -0.74 -10.59
CA ALA A 50 2.60 0.37 -9.66
C ALA A 50 2.67 1.70 -10.39
N VAL A 51 3.45 1.77 -11.47
CA VAL A 51 3.56 3.01 -12.26
C VAL A 51 2.22 3.44 -12.82
N ARG A 52 1.46 2.52 -13.37
CA ARG A 52 0.13 2.80 -13.95
C ARG A 52 -0.86 3.28 -12.89
N GLU A 53 -0.98 2.54 -11.80
CA GLU A 53 -1.93 2.88 -10.73
C GLU A 53 -1.59 4.20 -10.05
N ILE A 54 -0.30 4.45 -9.81
CA ILE A 54 0.14 5.73 -9.24
C ILE A 54 -0.30 6.87 -10.15
N PHE A 55 -0.07 6.75 -11.45
CA PHE A 55 -0.46 7.80 -12.39
C PHE A 55 -1.97 8.00 -12.43
N GLU A 56 -2.74 6.92 -12.50
CA GLU A 56 -4.19 6.98 -12.55
C GLU A 56 -4.79 7.62 -11.29
N GLU A 57 -4.25 7.30 -10.12
CA GLU A 57 -4.81 7.76 -8.86
C GLU A 57 -4.25 9.11 -8.40
N THR A 58 -3.04 9.46 -8.78
CA THR A 58 -2.38 10.65 -8.22
C THR A 58 -1.95 11.69 -9.26
N GLY A 59 -1.82 11.30 -10.53
CA GLY A 59 -1.24 12.15 -11.56
C GLY A 59 0.28 12.16 -11.57
N LEU A 60 0.93 11.51 -10.60
CA LEU A 60 2.38 11.49 -10.51
C LEU A 60 2.98 10.38 -11.37
N GLN A 61 4.18 10.65 -11.91
CA GLN A 61 4.97 9.67 -12.66
C GLN A 61 6.09 9.18 -11.75
N ALA A 62 5.99 7.93 -11.30
CA ALA A 62 7.02 7.31 -10.47
C ALA A 62 8.25 7.00 -11.35
N THR A 63 9.43 7.41 -10.88
CA THR A 63 10.68 7.20 -11.62
C THR A 63 11.69 6.36 -10.85
N LYS A 64 11.56 6.26 -9.53
CA LYS A 64 12.40 5.38 -8.72
C LYS A 64 11.57 4.78 -7.61
N MET A 65 11.55 3.48 -7.53
CA MET A 65 10.81 2.76 -6.50
C MET A 65 11.54 1.51 -6.07
N GLU A 66 11.30 1.11 -4.83
CA GLU A 66 11.89 -0.08 -4.23
C GLU A 66 10.77 -0.98 -3.75
N MET A 67 10.82 -2.25 -4.09
CA MET A 67 9.89 -3.23 -3.54
C MET A 67 10.31 -3.54 -2.10
N LYS A 68 9.46 -3.19 -1.15
CA LYS A 68 9.76 -3.38 0.27
C LYS A 68 9.37 -4.77 0.77
N GLY A 69 8.37 -5.37 0.15
CA GLY A 69 7.94 -6.68 0.56
C GLY A 69 6.75 -7.19 -0.24
N ILE A 70 6.34 -8.39 0.11
CA ILE A 70 5.13 -9.04 -0.42
C ILE A 70 4.28 -9.45 0.77
N ILE A 71 2.99 -9.14 0.71
CA ILE A 71 2.06 -9.50 1.78
C ILE A 71 0.97 -10.40 1.22
N THR A 72 0.72 -11.48 1.92
CA THR A 72 -0.40 -12.39 1.63
C THR A 72 -1.54 -12.07 2.58
N PHE A 73 -2.73 -11.85 2.03
CA PHE A 73 -3.96 -11.65 2.80
C PHE A 73 -4.93 -12.77 2.43
N PRO A 74 -4.90 -13.92 3.16
CA PRO A 74 -5.82 -15.02 2.85
C PRO A 74 -7.26 -14.58 3.06
N GLU A 75 -8.08 -14.83 2.06
CA GLU A 75 -9.52 -14.54 2.10
C GLU A 75 -9.90 -13.17 2.66
N PHE A 76 -9.10 -12.15 2.36
CA PHE A 76 -9.39 -10.78 2.77
C PHE A 76 -10.75 -10.33 2.21
N THR A 77 -11.05 -10.70 0.97
CA THR A 77 -12.39 -10.63 0.43
C THR A 77 -12.89 -12.06 0.23
N PRO A 78 -14.18 -12.34 0.44
CA PRO A 78 -14.70 -13.72 0.40
C PRO A 78 -14.31 -14.47 -0.88
N GLY A 79 -13.67 -15.63 -0.71
CA GLY A 79 -13.26 -16.47 -1.82
C GLY A 79 -11.98 -16.04 -2.53
N HIS A 80 -11.29 -15.01 -2.05
CA HIS A 80 -10.09 -14.47 -2.70
C HIS A 80 -8.94 -14.32 -1.74
N ASP A 81 -7.77 -14.87 -2.13
CA ASP A 81 -6.51 -14.64 -1.45
C ASP A 81 -5.78 -13.53 -2.20
N TRP A 82 -5.34 -12.51 -1.49
CA TRP A 82 -4.64 -11.37 -2.07
C TRP A 82 -3.16 -11.47 -1.82
N TYR A 83 -2.36 -11.32 -2.88
CA TYR A 83 -0.90 -11.19 -2.80
C TYR A 83 -0.56 -9.79 -3.24
N THR A 84 -0.01 -9.00 -2.34
CA THR A 84 0.21 -7.58 -2.54
C THR A 84 1.68 -7.24 -2.52
N TYR A 85 2.15 -6.64 -3.61
CA TYR A 85 3.53 -6.14 -3.71
C TYR A 85 3.57 -4.74 -3.13
N VAL A 86 4.47 -4.51 -2.17
CA VAL A 86 4.57 -3.24 -1.44
C VAL A 86 5.76 -2.46 -1.93
N PHE A 87 5.53 -1.23 -2.40
CA PHE A 87 6.56 -0.36 -2.95
C PHE A 87 6.70 0.92 -2.14
N ARG A 88 7.93 1.40 -2.04
CA ARG A 88 8.24 2.76 -1.58
C ARG A 88 8.78 3.52 -2.79
N VAL A 89 8.19 4.66 -3.11
CA VAL A 89 8.53 5.46 -4.28
C VAL A 89 9.25 6.71 -3.80
N THR A 90 10.53 6.85 -4.16
CA THR A 90 11.37 7.91 -3.63
C THR A 90 11.69 9.01 -4.65
N GLU A 91 11.44 8.78 -5.94
CA GLU A 91 11.58 9.80 -6.97
C GLU A 91 10.38 9.76 -7.89
N PHE A 92 9.85 10.91 -8.18
CA PHE A 92 8.65 11.06 -8.99
C PHE A 92 8.59 12.48 -9.53
N SER A 93 7.74 12.69 -10.54
CA SER A 93 7.49 14.00 -11.14
C SER A 93 6.00 14.19 -11.39
N GLY A 94 5.62 15.38 -11.83
CA GLY A 94 4.23 15.70 -12.13
C GLY A 94 3.52 16.41 -10.99
N GLU A 95 2.24 16.59 -11.14
CA GLU A 95 1.40 17.31 -10.17
C GLU A 95 0.23 16.43 -9.75
N LEU A 96 -0.20 16.57 -8.50
CA LEU A 96 -1.33 15.84 -7.97
C LEU A 96 -2.62 16.25 -8.67
N ILE A 97 -3.45 15.24 -8.98
CA ILE A 97 -4.81 15.46 -9.48
C ILE A 97 -5.78 15.22 -8.32
N ASP A 98 -7.05 15.56 -8.53
CA ASP A 98 -8.10 15.16 -7.62
C ASP A 98 -8.38 13.68 -7.89
N SER A 99 -7.98 12.83 -6.94
CA SER A 99 -8.04 11.39 -7.16
C SER A 99 -9.48 10.89 -7.29
N PRO A 100 -9.77 10.01 -8.27
CA PRO A 100 -11.10 9.42 -8.39
C PRO A 100 -11.42 8.45 -7.25
N GLU A 101 -10.40 8.00 -6.51
CA GLU A 101 -10.56 7.00 -5.45
C GLU A 101 -10.76 7.62 -4.06
N GLY A 102 -10.39 8.87 -3.86
CA GLY A 102 -10.49 9.52 -2.56
C GLY A 102 -9.74 10.83 -2.48
N THR A 103 -9.35 11.21 -1.27
CA THR A 103 -8.62 12.43 -1.01
C THR A 103 -7.16 12.12 -0.73
N LEU A 104 -6.26 12.72 -1.50
CA LEU A 104 -4.81 12.55 -1.32
C LEU A 104 -4.32 13.54 -0.28
N GLU A 105 -3.45 13.06 0.60
CA GLU A 105 -2.88 13.89 1.65
C GLU A 105 -1.42 13.49 1.90
N TRP A 106 -0.54 14.49 1.94
CA TRP A 106 0.83 14.28 2.38
C TRP A 106 0.83 14.21 3.90
N VAL A 107 1.26 13.07 4.46
CA VAL A 107 1.24 12.83 5.90
C VAL A 107 2.66 12.69 6.42
N PRO A 108 3.07 13.53 7.38
CA PRO A 108 4.41 13.44 7.98
C PRO A 108 4.65 12.05 8.58
N TYR A 109 5.90 11.60 8.56
CA TYR A 109 6.26 10.26 9.05
C TYR A 109 5.75 10.00 10.47
N ASP A 110 5.84 10.98 11.34
CA ASP A 110 5.44 10.83 12.74
C ASP A 110 3.93 10.83 12.95
N GLU A 111 3.14 11.09 11.91
CA GLU A 111 1.68 11.08 11.98
C GLU A 111 1.05 9.90 11.25
N ILE A 112 1.83 9.16 10.47
CA ILE A 112 1.31 8.08 9.61
C ILE A 112 0.58 7.02 10.44
N LEU A 113 1.17 6.57 11.52
CA LEU A 113 0.62 5.47 12.32
C LEU A 113 -0.60 5.90 13.14
N SER A 114 -0.87 7.20 13.24
CA SER A 114 -2.05 7.70 13.96
C SER A 114 -3.28 7.87 13.06
N LYS A 115 -3.13 7.76 11.75
CA LYS A 115 -4.26 7.91 10.83
C LYS A 115 -5.15 6.68 10.86
N PRO A 116 -6.47 6.86 10.72
CA PRO A 116 -7.38 5.72 10.61
C PRO A 116 -6.96 4.82 9.44
N SER A 117 -6.64 3.56 9.73
CA SER A 117 -6.16 2.62 8.72
C SER A 117 -6.44 1.19 9.18
N TRP A 118 -6.15 0.24 8.33
CA TRP A 118 -6.18 -1.17 8.72
C TRP A 118 -5.09 -1.42 9.77
N GLU A 119 -5.39 -2.23 10.79
CA GLU A 119 -4.44 -2.49 11.87
C GLU A 119 -3.13 -3.11 11.36
N GLY A 120 -3.22 -4.02 10.38
CA GLY A 120 -2.04 -4.61 9.76
C GLY A 120 -1.18 -3.59 9.03
N ASP A 121 -1.80 -2.57 8.45
CA ASP A 121 -1.06 -1.51 7.75
C ASP A 121 -0.13 -0.78 8.70
N CYS A 122 -0.58 -0.50 9.92
CA CYS A 122 0.28 0.13 10.93
C CYS A 122 1.50 -0.74 11.24
N ILE A 123 1.33 -2.05 11.23
CA ILE A 123 2.43 -2.98 11.53
C ILE A 123 3.48 -2.93 10.42
N PHE A 124 3.10 -3.14 9.17
CA PHE A 124 4.13 -3.16 8.11
C PHE A 124 4.63 -1.76 7.75
N LEU A 125 3.84 -0.71 8.00
CA LEU A 125 4.34 0.66 7.83
C LEU A 125 5.49 0.96 8.79
N GLU A 126 5.47 0.41 10.00
CA GLU A 126 6.62 0.54 10.90
C GLU A 126 7.88 -0.07 10.30
N TRP A 127 7.75 -1.22 9.62
CA TRP A 127 8.90 -1.84 8.95
C TRP A 127 9.45 -0.96 7.83
N ILE A 128 8.55 -0.35 7.05
CA ILE A 128 8.95 0.52 5.94
C ILE A 128 9.61 1.79 6.47
N LEU A 129 9.00 2.44 7.45
CA LEU A 129 9.54 3.66 8.06
C LEU A 129 10.88 3.40 8.76
N GLY A 130 11.02 2.23 9.39
CA GLY A 130 12.25 1.81 10.04
C GLY A 130 13.32 1.28 9.09
N GLN A 131 13.03 1.26 7.80
CA GLN A 131 13.93 0.76 6.75
C GLN A 131 14.41 -0.67 7.01
N GLU A 132 13.51 -1.52 7.46
CA GLU A 132 13.79 -2.94 7.62
C GLU A 132 14.06 -3.58 6.27
N PRO A 133 14.75 -4.74 6.22
CA PRO A 133 15.00 -5.42 4.96
C PRO A 133 13.71 -5.93 4.32
N PHE A 134 13.81 -6.40 3.08
CA PHE A 134 12.68 -6.98 2.34
C PHE A 134 11.96 -8.02 3.20
N PHE A 135 10.64 -7.97 3.20
CA PHE A 135 9.85 -8.89 3.99
C PHE A 135 8.83 -9.65 3.14
N SER A 136 8.51 -10.86 3.61
CA SER A 136 7.37 -11.63 3.14
C SER A 136 6.48 -11.86 4.35
N ALA A 137 5.26 -11.38 4.31
CA ALA A 137 4.37 -11.43 5.47
C ALA A 137 3.01 -11.99 5.08
N LYS A 138 2.31 -12.53 6.07
CA LYS A 138 0.93 -12.95 5.94
C LYS A 138 0.13 -12.30 7.06
N PHE A 139 -0.93 -11.61 6.69
CA PHE A 139 -1.85 -10.97 7.64
C PHE A 139 -3.21 -11.62 7.55
N ILE A 140 -3.70 -12.09 8.68
CA ILE A 140 -5.02 -12.74 8.77
C ILE A 140 -6.03 -11.75 9.30
N TYR A 141 -7.12 -11.58 8.55
CA TYR A 141 -8.29 -10.81 8.95
C TYR A 141 -9.50 -11.72 8.97
N GLU A 142 -10.41 -11.51 9.92
CA GLU A 142 -11.68 -12.22 9.97
C GLU A 142 -12.78 -11.19 10.17
N ALA A 143 -13.77 -11.18 9.27
CA ALA A 143 -14.88 -10.21 9.31
C ALA A 143 -14.37 -8.76 9.40
N GLY A 144 -13.32 -8.44 8.69
CA GLY A 144 -12.74 -7.08 8.65
C GLY A 144 -11.85 -6.74 9.84
N GLU A 145 -11.62 -7.67 10.76
CA GLU A 145 -10.79 -7.43 11.92
C GLU A 145 -9.48 -8.19 11.87
N TYR A 146 -8.41 -7.53 12.29
CA TYR A 146 -7.07 -8.12 12.35
C TYR A 146 -7.03 -9.23 13.39
N VAL A 147 -6.47 -10.39 13.02
CA VAL A 147 -6.31 -11.53 13.92
C VAL A 147 -4.84 -11.76 14.25
N SER A 148 -3.99 -11.90 13.24
CA SER A 148 -2.58 -12.24 13.47
C SER A 148 -1.76 -11.97 12.22
N HIS A 149 -0.44 -12.06 12.36
CA HIS A 149 0.46 -12.02 11.21
C HIS A 149 1.70 -12.86 11.46
N ASN A 150 2.36 -13.24 10.37
CA ASN A 150 3.68 -13.86 10.37
C ASN A 150 4.54 -13.08 9.40
N VAL A 151 5.86 -13.04 9.64
CA VAL A 151 6.77 -12.32 8.75
C VAL A 151 8.14 -12.99 8.71
N GLU A 152 8.74 -13.01 7.51
CA GLU A 152 10.14 -13.35 7.29
C GLU A 152 10.83 -12.12 6.75
N PHE A 153 11.96 -11.76 7.32
CA PHE A 153 12.80 -10.68 6.80
C PHE A 153 14.00 -11.27 6.10
N TYR A 154 14.33 -10.72 4.93
CA TYR A 154 15.45 -11.17 4.12
C TYR A 154 16.60 -10.17 4.30
N GLY A 155 17.41 -10.41 5.31
CA GLY A 155 18.52 -9.57 5.73
C GLY A 155 18.50 -9.31 7.22
N GLU A 156 19.47 -8.54 7.70
CA GLU A 156 19.55 -8.21 9.11
C GLU A 156 18.59 -7.07 9.46
N ARG A 157 17.79 -7.30 10.48
CA ARG A 157 16.86 -6.28 10.98
C ARG A 157 17.62 -5.14 11.66
N LYS A 158 17.07 -3.96 11.53
CA LYS A 158 17.61 -2.74 12.16
C LYS A 158 17.09 -2.53 13.57
#